data_b5f7b5c2c0b79913d3da2ba628da26a9
#
_entry.id   b5f7b5c2c0b79913d3da2ba628da26a9
#
_cell.length_a   1.000
_cell.length_b   1.000
_cell.length_c   1.000
_cell.angle_alpha   90.00
_cell.angle_beta   90.00
_cell.angle_gamma   90.00
#
_symmetry.space_group_name_H-M   'P 1'
#
loop_
_entity.id
_entity.type
_entity.pdbx_description
1 polymer ?
#
loop_
_entity_poly.entity_id
_entity_poly.type
_entity_poly.pdbx_seq_one_letter_code
_entity_poly.pdbx_strand_id
1 'polypeptide(L)' 'MLKENDRVRTLIEKEGFPIGTIGVIVSVYSSGPACEVELWDSNNYPVDVVTYKLCELEAIKN' A
#
# COMPACT_ATOMS: atom_id res chain seq x y z
N MET A 1 -3.74 12.56 5.43
CA MET A 1 -2.36 12.14 5.16
C MET A 1 -2.20 10.66 5.50
N LEU A 2 -1.53 9.92 4.64
CA LEU A 2 -1.33 8.48 4.86
C LEU A 2 -0.32 8.23 5.97
N LYS A 3 -0.57 7.22 6.78
CA LYS A 3 0.28 6.88 7.92
C LYS A 3 0.24 5.39 8.18
N GLU A 4 1.08 4.93 9.09
CA GLU A 4 1.11 3.51 9.48
C GLU A 4 -0.28 3.03 9.89
N ASN A 5 -0.56 1.81 9.51
CA ASN A 5 -1.82 1.10 9.77
C ASN A 5 -3.01 1.57 8.92
N ASP A 6 -2.82 2.56 8.05
CA ASP A 6 -3.89 2.95 7.13
C ASP A 6 -4.09 1.87 6.08
N ARG A 7 -5.36 1.59 5.77
CA ARG A 7 -5.69 0.71 4.65
C ARG A 7 -5.67 1.53 3.37
N VAL A 8 -5.08 0.95 2.32
CA VAL A 8 -4.89 1.66 1.06
C VAL A 8 -5.23 0.76 -0.12
N ARG A 9 -5.45 1.41 -1.25
CA ARG A 9 -5.61 0.78 -2.54
C ARG A 9 -4.52 1.33 -3.45
N THR A 10 -3.88 0.45 -4.23
CA THR A 10 -2.82 0.89 -5.12
C THR A 10 -3.41 1.55 -6.36
N LEU A 11 -2.73 2.61 -6.82
CA LEU A 11 -3.15 3.37 -8.00
C LEU A 11 -2.33 3.03 -9.24
N ILE A 12 -1.30 2.21 -9.08
CA ILE A 12 -0.46 1.76 -10.19
C ILE A 12 -0.27 0.25 -10.11
N GLU A 13 0.16 -0.34 -11.22
CA GLU A 13 0.62 -1.71 -11.22
C GLU A 13 2.09 -1.71 -10.81
N LYS A 14 2.48 -2.64 -9.94
CA LYS A 14 3.86 -2.73 -9.49
C LYS A 14 4.17 -4.15 -9.03
N GLU A 15 5.29 -4.70 -9.49
CA GLU A 15 5.80 -6.01 -9.08
C GLU A 15 4.76 -7.12 -9.18
N GLY A 16 3.97 -7.06 -10.23
CA GLY A 16 2.95 -8.08 -10.49
C GLY A 16 1.63 -7.84 -9.77
N PHE A 17 1.52 -6.81 -8.95
CA PHE A 17 0.27 -6.46 -8.28
C PHE A 17 -0.49 -5.43 -9.11
N PRO A 18 -1.74 -5.73 -9.51
CA PRO A 18 -2.50 -4.82 -10.36
C PRO A 18 -2.98 -3.57 -9.63
N ILE A 19 -3.39 -2.58 -10.40
CA ILE A 19 -4.07 -1.41 -9.88
C ILE A 19 -5.28 -1.87 -9.07
N GLY A 20 -5.46 -1.27 -7.89
CA GLY A 20 -6.60 -1.60 -7.03
C GLY A 20 -6.30 -2.68 -6.00
N THR A 21 -5.04 -3.12 -5.90
CA THR A 21 -4.66 -4.09 -4.86
C THR A 21 -4.81 -3.42 -3.50
N ILE A 22 -5.37 -4.16 -2.55
CA ILE A 22 -5.61 -3.67 -1.20
C ILE A 22 -4.43 -4.02 -0.30
N GLY A 23 -4.07 -3.11 0.58
CA GLY A 23 -3.00 -3.37 1.53
C GLY A 23 -3.09 -2.46 2.74
N VAL A 24 -2.08 -2.57 3.59
CA VAL A 24 -1.96 -1.76 4.81
C VAL A 24 -0.55 -1.20 4.86
N ILE A 25 -0.43 0.08 5.18
CA ILE A 25 0.88 0.71 5.34
C ILE A 25 1.52 0.17 6.61
N VAL A 26 2.72 -0.43 6.49
CA VAL A 26 3.43 -0.96 7.64
C VAL A 26 4.52 -0.01 8.14
N SER A 27 5.05 0.85 7.27
CA SER A 27 5.96 1.91 7.73
C SER A 27 6.01 3.02 6.69
N VAL A 28 6.29 4.23 7.15
CA VAL A 28 6.45 5.40 6.29
C VAL A 28 7.86 5.92 6.48
N TYR A 29 8.58 6.15 5.38
CA TYR A 29 9.94 6.66 5.47
C TYR A 29 9.92 8.14 5.89
N SER A 30 10.77 8.48 6.83
CA SER A 30 10.82 9.84 7.37
C SER A 30 11.48 10.83 6.40
N SER A 31 12.26 10.33 5.44
CA SER A 31 13.06 11.18 4.56
C SER A 31 12.60 11.16 3.12
N GLY A 32 11.33 10.88 2.86
CA GLY A 32 10.83 10.88 1.49
C GLY A 32 9.38 10.51 1.43
N PRO A 33 8.76 10.69 0.26
CA PRO A 33 7.33 10.41 0.09
C PRO A 33 7.07 8.93 -0.20
N ALA A 34 7.73 8.03 0.53
CA ALA A 34 7.64 6.59 0.27
C ALA A 34 7.24 5.83 1.53
N CYS A 35 6.69 4.65 1.32
CA CYS A 35 6.27 3.79 2.42
C CYS A 35 6.33 2.33 2.00
N GLU A 36 6.32 1.45 3.00
CA GLU A 36 6.21 0.00 2.78
C GLU A 36 4.77 -0.40 2.98
N VAL A 37 4.24 -1.19 2.05
CA VAL A 37 2.84 -1.59 2.07
C VAL A 37 2.77 -3.11 2.05
N GLU A 38 2.08 -3.69 3.04
CA GLU A 38 1.77 -5.11 3.03
C GLU A 38 0.54 -5.32 2.16
N LEU A 39 0.73 -6.00 1.02
CA LEU A 39 -0.36 -6.22 0.06
C LEU A 39 -1.03 -7.55 0.33
N TRP A 40 -2.35 -7.58 0.13
CA TRP A 40 -3.18 -8.75 0.40
C TRP A 40 -3.78 -9.29 -0.88
N ASP A 41 -4.01 -10.62 -0.91
CA ASP A 41 -4.69 -11.24 -2.03
C ASP A 41 -6.21 -11.10 -1.87
N SER A 42 -6.96 -11.69 -2.82
CA SER A 42 -8.42 -11.59 -2.83
C SER A 42 -9.08 -12.31 -1.65
N ASN A 43 -8.33 -13.15 -0.94
CA ASN A 43 -8.83 -13.86 0.24
C ASN A 43 -8.41 -13.17 1.53
N ASN A 44 -7.86 -11.95 1.44
CA ASN A 44 -7.40 -11.16 2.57
C ASN A 44 -6.20 -11.78 3.30
N TYR A 45 -5.37 -12.51 2.57
CA TYR A 45 -4.10 -13.01 3.11
C TYR A 45 -2.97 -12.11 2.66
N PRO A 46 -2.04 -11.76 3.57
CA PRO A 46 -0.86 -10.99 3.17
C PRO A 46 0.01 -11.82 2.24
N VAL A 47 0.48 -11.18 1.17
CA VAL A 47 1.26 -11.84 0.13
C VAL A 47 2.69 -11.34 0.11
N ASP A 48 2.88 -10.01 0.20
CA ASP A 48 4.20 -9.42 0.03
C ASP A 48 4.22 -8.01 0.60
N VAL A 49 5.41 -7.49 0.85
CA VAL A 49 5.61 -6.09 1.26
C VAL A 49 6.33 -5.39 0.12
N VAL A 50 5.73 -4.33 -0.40
CA VAL A 50 6.24 -3.62 -1.56
C VAL A 50 6.35 -2.14 -1.24
N THR A 51 7.40 -1.49 -1.74
CA THR A 51 7.60 -0.06 -1.54
C THR A 51 6.80 0.73 -2.57
N TYR A 52 6.03 1.70 -2.09
CA TYR A 52 5.27 2.62 -2.95
C TYR A 52 5.58 4.04 -2.56
N LYS A 53 5.43 4.96 -3.54
CA LYS A 53 5.35 6.38 -3.20
C LYS A 53 3.96 6.66 -2.65
N LEU A 54 3.85 7.63 -1.75
CA LEU A 54 2.56 7.96 -1.16
C LEU A 54 1.54 8.35 -2.23
N CYS A 55 1.99 9.05 -3.29
CA CYS A 55 1.09 9.45 -4.38
C CYS A 55 0.58 8.29 -5.22
N GLU A 56 1.13 7.10 -5.04
CA GLU A 56 0.69 5.90 -5.75
C GLU A 56 -0.37 5.11 -4.99
N LEU A 57 -0.84 5.65 -3.89
CA LEU A 57 -1.79 4.97 -2.99
C LEU A 57 -2.98 5.88 -2.71
N GLU A 58 -4.12 5.24 -2.46
CA GLU A 58 -5.33 5.94 -2.07
C GLU A 58 -5.82 5.35 -0.75
N ALA A 59 -6.13 6.21 0.20
CA ALA A 59 -6.65 5.75 1.49
C ALA A 59 -8.04 5.16 1.30
N ILE A 60 -8.29 4.03 1.98
CA ILE A 60 -9.61 3.43 2.02
C ILE A 60 -10.23 3.78 3.36
N LYS A 61 -11.38 4.42 3.31
CA LYS A 61 -12.12 4.77 4.53
C LYS A 61 -13.25 3.79 4.72
N ASN A 62 -13.38 3.33 5.93
CA ASN A 62 -14.47 2.41 6.29
C ASN A 62 -15.60 3.19 6.94
#